data_ac0de5239a61dba26927793596bad04c
#
_entry.id   ac0de5239a61dba26927793596bad04c
#
_cell.length_a   1.000
_cell.length_b   1.000
_cell.length_c   1.000
_cell.angle_alpha   90.00
_cell.angle_beta   90.00
_cell.angle_gamma   90.00
#
_symmetry.space_group_name_H-M   'P 1'
#
loop_
_entity.id
_entity.type
_entity.pdbx_description
1 polymer ?
#
loop_
_entity_poly.entity_id
_entity_poly.type
_entity_poly.pdbx_seq_one_letter_code
_entity_poly.pdbx_strand_id
1 'polypeptide(L)'
;MKKIHFIAIGGAIMHQLALALQRQGHHISGSDDEIKDPARSNLNQHGLLPKQEGWFPEKIDNTIDAIVLGMHAKANNPELLKAQELNIPIYSFPEYIYEVSKNKKRVVVAGSHGKTTITSMIMHILKYAALDFDYMVGAKVEGFSESVKLSDAPIIILEGDEYPASIIEKKPKIFFYHPHISVLSGIAWDHINVFPTYENYTDQFVHYLSHMQSDASLYFNETDDEVIRLVKQAATHIKSIPYGMPSYHFENNQPVLATKEGPIKVNVLGKHNLLNMQAAIKVCMELGVAEAMCYDAIASFTGAAKRLEKIIDTEGLIAFRDFAHAPSKLKATLQAVRENFSDYHLIACFELHTYSSLNEAFLKEYNHSMEGADEAIVFYSKEALHIKGLEDLDSNAIKAHFNTHGLHVFNNKEDLWNYVHSSVNSQTGKPICLLLMSSGTFEGIDWTPIKTV
;
A
#
# COMPACT_ATOMS: atom_id res chain seq x y z
N MET A 1 16.83 -27.56 -2.65
CA MET A 1 15.57 -27.81 -1.91
C MET A 1 15.88 -27.61 -0.43
N LYS A 2 15.14 -26.75 0.30
CA LYS A 2 15.36 -26.43 1.73
C LYS A 2 14.09 -26.73 2.52
N LYS A 3 14.24 -27.02 3.82
CA LYS A 3 13.12 -27.06 4.78
C LYS A 3 13.04 -25.71 5.50
N ILE A 4 11.93 -25.01 5.35
CA ILE A 4 11.73 -23.66 5.87
C ILE A 4 10.49 -23.66 6.75
N HIS A 5 10.64 -23.15 7.96
CA HIS A 5 9.53 -23.02 8.89
C HIS A 5 9.13 -21.55 9.10
N PHE A 6 7.84 -21.28 9.04
CA PHE A 6 7.27 -19.94 9.19
C PHE A 6 6.66 -19.76 10.57
N ILE A 7 7.16 -18.82 11.35
CA ILE A 7 6.54 -18.37 12.60
C ILE A 7 5.63 -17.17 12.27
N ALA A 8 4.35 -17.29 12.55
CA ALA A 8 3.25 -16.41 12.11
C ALA A 8 2.99 -16.51 10.58
N ILE A 9 2.73 -17.72 10.11
CA ILE A 9 2.50 -18.03 8.68
C ILE A 9 1.25 -17.38 8.10
N GLY A 10 0.23 -17.06 8.93
CA GLY A 10 -1.06 -16.47 8.52
C GLY A 10 -1.00 -15.01 8.12
N GLY A 11 0.15 -14.33 8.33
CA GLY A 11 0.32 -12.93 7.93
C GLY A 11 0.11 -12.73 6.43
N ALA A 12 -0.38 -11.53 6.03
CA ALA A 12 -0.78 -11.23 4.64
C ALA A 12 0.32 -11.50 3.60
N ILE A 13 1.56 -11.08 3.84
CA ILE A 13 2.72 -11.38 2.97
C ILE A 13 3.34 -12.73 3.32
N MET A 14 3.31 -13.14 4.60
CA MET A 14 3.93 -14.38 5.06
C MET A 14 3.37 -15.61 4.35
N HIS A 15 2.03 -15.75 4.30
CA HIS A 15 1.42 -16.90 3.62
C HIS A 15 1.70 -16.90 2.11
N GLN A 16 1.74 -15.72 1.47
CA GLN A 16 2.06 -15.61 0.04
C GLN A 16 3.53 -15.99 -0.24
N LEU A 17 4.46 -15.59 0.63
CA LEU A 17 5.86 -16.00 0.54
C LEU A 17 6.01 -17.52 0.76
N ALA A 18 5.30 -18.09 1.73
CA ALA A 18 5.29 -19.52 1.97
C ALA A 18 4.82 -20.32 0.74
N LEU A 19 3.74 -19.87 0.09
CA LEU A 19 3.22 -20.46 -1.15
C LEU A 19 4.19 -20.29 -2.32
N ALA A 20 4.83 -19.14 -2.47
CA ALA A 20 5.81 -18.90 -3.52
C ALA A 20 7.04 -19.83 -3.37
N LEU A 21 7.55 -20.01 -2.16
CA LEU A 21 8.66 -20.91 -1.87
C LEU A 21 8.29 -22.40 -2.05
N GLN A 22 7.07 -22.80 -1.70
CA GLN A 22 6.57 -24.14 -1.96
C GLN A 22 6.56 -24.44 -3.46
N ARG A 23 6.12 -23.49 -4.29
CA ARG A 23 6.15 -23.63 -5.77
C ARG A 23 7.56 -23.76 -6.33
N GLN A 24 8.56 -23.18 -5.66
CA GLN A 24 9.98 -23.40 -5.99
C GLN A 24 10.52 -24.77 -5.52
N GLY A 25 9.67 -25.63 -4.93
CA GLY A 25 10.04 -26.98 -4.50
C GLY A 25 10.64 -27.05 -3.10
N HIS A 26 10.54 -25.98 -2.28
CA HIS A 26 10.94 -26.03 -0.88
C HIS A 26 9.90 -26.76 -0.01
N HIS A 27 10.36 -27.42 1.04
CA HIS A 27 9.48 -27.98 2.07
C HIS A 27 9.11 -26.88 3.07
N ILE A 28 7.84 -26.53 3.09
CA ILE A 28 7.32 -25.44 3.93
C ILE A 28 6.50 -26.03 5.06
N SER A 29 6.73 -25.51 6.26
CA SER A 29 5.89 -25.70 7.45
C SER A 29 5.68 -24.37 8.14
N GLY A 30 4.73 -24.28 9.05
CA GLY A 30 4.55 -23.07 9.82
C GLY A 30 3.56 -23.23 10.97
N SER A 31 3.47 -22.19 11.79
CA SER A 31 2.57 -22.05 12.93
C SER A 31 2.06 -20.62 13.03
N ASP A 32 0.90 -20.45 13.62
CA ASP A 32 0.30 -19.16 13.97
C ASP A 32 -0.72 -19.34 15.08
N ASP A 33 -0.93 -18.31 15.90
CA ASP A 33 -1.93 -18.32 16.97
C ASP A 33 -3.35 -18.08 16.45
N GLU A 34 -3.49 -17.37 15.30
CA GLU A 34 -4.76 -17.16 14.62
C GLU A 34 -4.53 -16.99 13.12
N ILE A 35 -5.24 -17.74 12.28
CA ILE A 35 -5.17 -17.62 10.82
C ILE A 35 -6.55 -17.25 10.28
N LYS A 36 -6.67 -16.05 9.70
CA LYS A 36 -7.91 -15.55 9.09
C LYS A 36 -7.87 -15.65 7.57
N ASP A 37 -9.03 -15.55 6.93
CA ASP A 37 -9.10 -15.40 5.48
C ASP A 37 -8.54 -14.03 5.03
N PRO A 38 -7.90 -14.00 3.85
CA PRO A 38 -7.76 -15.08 2.85
C PRO A 38 -6.61 -16.07 3.11
N ALA A 39 -5.75 -15.85 4.12
CA ALA A 39 -4.59 -16.71 4.38
C ALA A 39 -5.01 -18.15 4.71
N ARG A 40 -6.06 -18.33 5.51
CA ARG A 40 -6.59 -19.66 5.87
C ARG A 40 -6.97 -20.47 4.64
N SER A 41 -7.81 -19.92 3.78
CA SER A 41 -8.25 -20.56 2.54
C SER A 41 -7.10 -20.88 1.60
N ASN A 42 -6.17 -19.94 1.40
CA ASN A 42 -5.01 -20.09 0.54
C ASN A 42 -4.07 -21.20 1.05
N LEU A 43 -3.73 -21.18 2.34
CA LEU A 43 -2.87 -22.21 2.94
C LEU A 43 -3.53 -23.60 2.90
N ASN A 44 -4.84 -23.68 3.15
CA ASN A 44 -5.59 -24.94 3.08
C ASN A 44 -5.59 -25.52 1.68
N GLN A 45 -5.84 -24.71 0.66
CA GLN A 45 -5.85 -25.14 -0.75
C GLN A 45 -4.52 -25.75 -1.19
N HIS A 46 -3.40 -25.31 -0.60
CA HIS A 46 -2.06 -25.77 -0.95
C HIS A 46 -1.45 -26.75 0.06
N GLY A 47 -2.25 -27.21 1.03
CA GLY A 47 -1.80 -28.19 2.03
C GLY A 47 -0.80 -27.64 3.05
N LEU A 48 -0.72 -26.32 3.23
CA LEU A 48 0.17 -25.64 4.17
C LEU A 48 -0.55 -25.15 5.44
N LEU A 49 -1.88 -25.30 5.51
CA LEU A 49 -2.60 -24.88 6.72
C LEU A 49 -2.18 -25.76 7.90
N PRO A 50 -1.70 -25.18 9.03
CA PRO A 50 -1.40 -25.94 10.23
C PRO A 50 -2.62 -26.72 10.71
N LYS A 51 -2.44 -27.96 11.16
CA LYS A 51 -3.53 -28.80 11.67
C LYS A 51 -4.20 -28.20 12.92
N GLN A 52 -3.45 -27.42 13.67
CA GLN A 52 -3.87 -26.74 14.89
C GLN A 52 -3.22 -25.36 14.95
N GLU A 53 -3.95 -24.34 15.37
CA GLU A 53 -3.42 -23.03 15.69
C GLU A 53 -2.67 -23.06 17.03
N GLY A 54 -1.64 -22.23 17.15
CA GLY A 54 -0.73 -22.19 18.30
C GLY A 54 0.73 -22.31 17.92
N TRP A 55 1.57 -22.42 18.94
CA TRP A 55 3.04 -22.48 18.82
C TRP A 55 3.55 -23.81 19.33
N PHE A 56 4.35 -24.53 18.55
CA PHE A 56 4.75 -25.92 18.77
C PHE A 56 6.26 -26.07 18.65
N PRO A 57 7.06 -25.83 19.75
CA PRO A 57 8.52 -25.90 19.69
C PRO A 57 9.05 -27.29 19.29
N GLU A 58 8.27 -28.34 19.45
CA GLU A 58 8.62 -29.71 18.99
C GLU A 58 8.66 -29.85 17.46
N LYS A 59 8.09 -28.91 16.71
CA LYS A 59 8.24 -28.84 15.25
C LYS A 59 9.61 -28.31 14.81
N ILE A 60 10.35 -27.69 15.72
CA ILE A 60 11.63 -27.07 15.44
C ILE A 60 12.76 -28.03 15.80
N ASP A 61 13.43 -28.54 14.78
CA ASP A 61 14.55 -29.47 14.90
C ASP A 61 15.71 -29.10 13.96
N ASN A 62 16.83 -29.79 14.09
CA ASN A 62 18.04 -29.57 13.29
C ASN A 62 17.91 -29.92 11.79
N THR A 63 16.77 -30.39 11.34
CA THR A 63 16.50 -30.63 9.91
C THR A 63 15.96 -29.41 9.20
N ILE A 64 15.61 -28.34 9.95
CA ILE A 64 15.14 -27.05 9.42
C ILE A 64 16.35 -26.23 8.98
N ASP A 65 16.34 -25.78 7.72
CA ASP A 65 17.41 -24.96 7.14
C ASP A 65 17.27 -23.47 7.46
N ALA A 66 16.04 -23.01 7.68
CA ALA A 66 15.75 -21.60 7.97
C ALA A 66 14.40 -21.39 8.65
N ILE A 67 14.34 -20.38 9.52
CA ILE A 67 13.11 -19.82 10.06
C ILE A 67 12.81 -18.49 9.36
N VAL A 68 11.55 -18.29 8.93
CA VAL A 68 11.05 -16.98 8.52
C VAL A 68 10.10 -16.45 9.60
N LEU A 69 10.50 -15.35 10.23
CA LEU A 69 9.82 -14.76 11.39
C LEU A 69 8.86 -13.64 10.94
N GLY A 70 7.58 -13.80 11.20
CA GLY A 70 6.58 -12.78 10.99
C GLY A 70 6.61 -11.70 12.07
N MET A 71 6.17 -10.49 11.74
CA MET A 71 6.23 -9.32 12.61
C MET A 71 5.33 -9.43 13.86
N HIS A 72 4.26 -10.23 13.81
CA HIS A 72 3.33 -10.40 14.92
C HIS A 72 3.79 -11.43 15.98
N ALA A 73 4.82 -12.22 15.67
CA ALA A 73 5.40 -13.13 16.64
C ALA A 73 6.04 -12.36 17.79
N LYS A 74 5.76 -12.75 19.04
CA LYS A 74 6.35 -12.11 20.22
C LYS A 74 7.79 -12.58 20.44
N ALA A 75 8.63 -11.76 21.10
CA ALA A 75 10.03 -12.11 21.38
C ALA A 75 10.18 -13.38 22.25
N ASN A 76 9.18 -13.73 23.05
CA ASN A 76 9.13 -14.93 23.86
C ASN A 76 8.40 -16.11 23.19
N ASN A 77 8.20 -16.06 21.87
CA ASN A 77 7.56 -17.14 21.12
C ASN A 77 8.38 -18.44 21.31
N PRO A 78 7.74 -19.59 21.72
CA PRO A 78 8.47 -20.81 22.05
C PRO A 78 9.18 -21.45 20.86
N GLU A 79 8.66 -21.32 19.63
CA GLU A 79 9.33 -21.79 18.42
C GLU A 79 10.55 -20.94 18.09
N LEU A 80 10.45 -19.61 18.27
CA LEU A 80 11.58 -18.69 18.10
C LEU A 80 12.70 -19.02 19.09
N LEU A 81 12.37 -19.20 20.38
CA LEU A 81 13.36 -19.57 21.41
C LEU A 81 14.02 -20.91 21.10
N LYS A 82 13.24 -21.90 20.62
CA LYS A 82 13.77 -23.21 20.22
C LYS A 82 14.71 -23.11 19.03
N ALA A 83 14.35 -22.30 18.02
CA ALA A 83 15.21 -22.05 16.86
C ALA A 83 16.55 -21.38 17.26
N GLN A 84 16.51 -20.43 18.20
CA GLN A 84 17.71 -19.80 18.77
C GLN A 84 18.58 -20.81 19.52
N GLU A 85 18.00 -21.66 20.36
CA GLU A 85 18.70 -22.74 21.07
C GLU A 85 19.45 -23.67 20.10
N LEU A 86 18.80 -24.02 18.99
CA LEU A 86 19.37 -24.91 17.97
C LEU A 86 20.30 -24.20 16.97
N ASN A 87 20.49 -22.88 17.10
CA ASN A 87 21.27 -22.04 16.18
C ASN A 87 20.80 -22.15 14.72
N ILE A 88 19.49 -22.34 14.48
CA ILE A 88 18.92 -22.34 13.14
C ILE A 88 18.90 -20.89 12.61
N PRO A 89 19.30 -20.62 11.36
CA PRO A 89 19.22 -19.28 10.78
C PRO A 89 17.80 -18.72 10.84
N ILE A 90 17.64 -17.53 11.43
CA ILE A 90 16.36 -16.83 11.58
C ILE A 90 16.43 -15.57 10.75
N TYR A 91 15.44 -15.39 9.88
CA TYR A 91 15.27 -14.23 9.01
C TYR A 91 13.92 -13.59 9.28
N SER A 92 13.86 -12.25 9.32
CA SER A 92 12.61 -11.57 9.04
C SER A 92 12.20 -11.81 7.57
N PHE A 93 10.94 -11.59 7.22
CA PHE A 93 10.54 -11.83 5.82
C PHE A 93 11.30 -10.92 4.82
N PRO A 94 11.61 -9.63 5.11
CA PRO A 94 12.40 -8.84 4.16
C PRO A 94 13.83 -9.32 4.00
N GLU A 95 14.47 -9.81 5.08
CA GLU A 95 15.77 -10.44 4.98
C GLU A 95 15.72 -11.69 4.10
N TYR A 96 14.65 -12.51 4.25
CA TYR A 96 14.53 -13.71 3.46
C TYR A 96 14.24 -13.39 1.97
N ILE A 97 13.44 -12.36 1.68
CA ILE A 97 13.26 -11.84 0.31
C ILE A 97 14.60 -11.42 -0.29
N TYR A 98 15.45 -10.74 0.48
CA TYR A 98 16.80 -10.41 0.01
C TYR A 98 17.62 -11.66 -0.29
N GLU A 99 17.62 -12.65 0.62
CA GLU A 99 18.34 -13.91 0.41
C GLU A 99 17.99 -14.60 -0.92
N VAL A 100 16.70 -14.68 -1.25
CA VAL A 100 16.23 -15.32 -2.50
C VAL A 100 16.37 -14.42 -3.73
N SER A 101 16.69 -13.15 -3.55
CA SER A 101 16.82 -12.17 -4.65
C SER A 101 18.24 -11.61 -4.83
N LYS A 102 19.24 -12.15 -4.13
CA LYS A 102 20.65 -11.66 -4.19
C LYS A 102 21.19 -11.55 -5.62
N ASN A 103 20.85 -12.49 -6.48
CA ASN A 103 21.33 -12.56 -7.87
C ASN A 103 20.36 -11.90 -8.87
N LYS A 104 19.36 -11.14 -8.39
CA LYS A 104 18.39 -10.45 -9.23
C LYS A 104 18.61 -8.95 -9.20
N LYS A 105 18.24 -8.28 -10.30
CA LYS A 105 18.11 -6.82 -10.30
C LYS A 105 16.91 -6.42 -9.46
N ARG A 106 17.16 -5.81 -8.29
CA ARG A 106 16.12 -5.41 -7.33
C ARG A 106 15.70 -3.97 -7.60
N VAL A 107 14.40 -3.81 -7.86
CA VAL A 107 13.72 -2.51 -7.95
C VAL A 107 12.90 -2.33 -6.69
N VAL A 108 13.13 -1.26 -5.93
CA VAL A 108 12.42 -0.98 -4.66
C VAL A 108 11.66 0.32 -4.77
N VAL A 109 10.36 0.27 -4.54
CA VAL A 109 9.50 1.47 -4.54
C VAL A 109 9.25 1.89 -3.09
N ALA A 110 9.89 2.97 -2.67
CA ALA A 110 9.85 3.54 -1.32
C ALA A 110 9.07 4.87 -1.28
N GLY A 111 8.77 5.34 -0.07
CA GLY A 111 8.06 6.59 0.21
C GLY A 111 6.77 6.36 1.01
N SER A 112 6.17 7.44 1.48
CA SER A 112 4.98 7.39 2.34
C SER A 112 3.72 7.00 1.59
N HIS A 113 3.62 7.35 0.32
CA HIS A 113 2.47 7.10 -0.56
C HIS A 113 2.89 6.74 -1.97
N GLY A 114 1.93 6.24 -2.76
CA GLY A 114 2.18 5.83 -4.15
C GLY A 114 2.88 4.48 -4.32
N LYS A 115 3.48 3.89 -3.28
CA LYS A 115 4.25 2.63 -3.35
C LYS A 115 3.53 1.54 -4.15
N THR A 116 2.36 1.13 -3.69
CA THR A 116 1.57 0.07 -4.34
C THR A 116 1.19 0.42 -5.77
N THR A 117 0.79 1.66 -6.02
CA THR A 117 0.38 2.13 -7.35
C THR A 117 1.56 2.10 -8.33
N ILE A 118 2.73 2.65 -7.93
CA ILE A 118 3.95 2.63 -8.76
C ILE A 118 4.40 1.19 -9.01
N THR A 119 4.44 0.35 -7.98
CA THR A 119 4.78 -1.07 -8.09
C THR A 119 3.85 -1.77 -9.10
N SER A 120 2.54 -1.55 -8.98
CA SER A 120 1.55 -2.13 -9.90
C SER A 120 1.69 -1.64 -11.33
N MET A 121 1.98 -0.35 -11.54
CA MET A 121 2.24 0.22 -12.86
C MET A 121 3.52 -0.37 -13.49
N ILE A 122 4.60 -0.51 -12.71
CA ILE A 122 5.83 -1.19 -13.16
C ILE A 122 5.53 -2.63 -13.58
N MET A 123 4.83 -3.39 -12.73
CA MET A 123 4.44 -4.77 -13.01
C MET A 123 3.59 -4.87 -14.29
N HIS A 124 2.65 -3.95 -14.48
CA HIS A 124 1.78 -3.89 -15.66
C HIS A 124 2.59 -3.63 -16.95
N ILE A 125 3.50 -2.64 -16.92
CA ILE A 125 4.36 -2.31 -18.07
C ILE A 125 5.28 -3.49 -18.41
N LEU A 126 5.94 -4.11 -17.42
CA LEU A 126 6.83 -5.24 -17.65
C LEU A 126 6.09 -6.45 -18.23
N LYS A 127 4.86 -6.72 -17.73
CA LYS A 127 4.00 -7.78 -18.26
C LYS A 127 3.60 -7.49 -19.71
N TYR A 128 3.22 -6.23 -20.03
CA TYR A 128 2.87 -5.81 -21.39
C TYR A 128 4.06 -5.95 -22.34
N ALA A 129 5.26 -5.63 -21.85
CA ALA A 129 6.52 -5.79 -22.59
C ALA A 129 7.04 -7.23 -22.66
N ALA A 130 6.30 -8.20 -22.11
CA ALA A 130 6.68 -9.62 -22.04
C ALA A 130 8.05 -9.87 -21.38
N LEU A 131 8.46 -9.05 -20.43
CA LEU A 131 9.66 -9.25 -19.64
C LEU A 131 9.36 -10.15 -18.43
N ASP A 132 10.28 -11.09 -18.14
CA ASP A 132 10.16 -11.92 -16.94
C ASP A 132 10.64 -11.16 -15.71
N PHE A 133 9.80 -11.18 -14.69
CA PHE A 133 10.09 -10.58 -13.38
C PHE A 133 9.36 -11.30 -12.25
N ASP A 134 9.97 -11.21 -11.08
CA ASP A 134 9.39 -11.53 -9.79
C ASP A 134 8.84 -10.27 -9.11
N TYR A 135 8.03 -10.43 -8.09
CA TYR A 135 7.49 -9.29 -7.37
C TYR A 135 7.03 -9.62 -5.97
N MET A 136 6.99 -8.58 -5.13
CA MET A 136 6.27 -8.54 -3.87
C MET A 136 5.54 -7.20 -3.77
N VAL A 137 4.20 -7.25 -3.66
CA VAL A 137 3.32 -6.08 -3.61
C VAL A 137 2.31 -6.23 -2.48
N GLY A 138 2.00 -5.12 -1.80
CA GLY A 138 1.16 -5.11 -0.60
C GLY A 138 -0.36 -5.22 -0.85
N ALA A 139 -0.81 -5.22 -2.12
CA ALA A 139 -2.22 -5.30 -2.47
C ALA A 139 -2.45 -6.23 -3.67
N LYS A 140 -3.70 -6.62 -3.87
CA LYS A 140 -4.09 -7.35 -5.08
C LYS A 140 -4.00 -6.41 -6.29
N VAL A 141 -3.32 -6.87 -7.34
CA VAL A 141 -3.14 -6.16 -8.61
C VAL A 141 -3.91 -6.88 -9.69
N GLU A 142 -4.67 -6.16 -10.51
CA GLU A 142 -5.42 -6.75 -11.61
C GLU A 142 -4.48 -7.43 -12.61
N GLY A 143 -4.86 -8.63 -13.04
CA GLY A 143 -4.04 -9.46 -13.93
C GLY A 143 -2.91 -10.22 -13.23
N PHE A 144 -2.82 -10.16 -11.89
CA PHE A 144 -1.87 -10.92 -11.06
C PHE A 144 -2.65 -11.67 -9.96
N SER A 145 -2.47 -12.98 -9.91
CA SER A 145 -3.21 -13.85 -8.97
C SER A 145 -2.67 -13.80 -7.54
N GLU A 146 -1.42 -13.36 -7.37
CA GLU A 146 -0.65 -13.46 -6.13
C GLU A 146 -0.04 -12.10 -5.75
N SER A 147 0.30 -11.95 -4.48
CA SER A 147 1.06 -10.77 -4.00
C SER A 147 2.56 -11.02 -3.95
N VAL A 148 3.01 -12.28 -4.01
CA VAL A 148 4.43 -12.67 -4.08
C VAL A 148 4.62 -13.72 -5.15
N LYS A 149 5.46 -13.42 -6.14
CA LYS A 149 5.96 -14.36 -7.16
C LYS A 149 7.46 -14.48 -7.04
N LEU A 150 7.95 -15.70 -6.98
CA LEU A 150 9.37 -16.04 -7.02
C LEU A 150 9.61 -17.09 -8.09
N SER A 151 10.61 -16.89 -8.95
CA SER A 151 11.00 -17.75 -10.07
C SER A 151 12.49 -17.57 -10.38
N ASP A 152 12.96 -17.99 -11.53
CA ASP A 152 14.31 -17.72 -12.02
C ASP A 152 14.42 -16.39 -12.78
N ALA A 153 13.39 -15.54 -12.76
CA ALA A 153 13.38 -14.24 -13.41
C ALA A 153 14.56 -13.36 -12.94
N PRO A 154 15.19 -12.59 -13.85
CA PRO A 154 16.39 -11.81 -13.51
C PRO A 154 16.08 -10.52 -12.75
N ILE A 155 14.81 -10.11 -12.68
CA ILE A 155 14.35 -8.85 -12.07
C ILE A 155 13.38 -9.20 -10.96
N ILE A 156 13.40 -8.42 -9.87
CA ILE A 156 12.37 -8.46 -8.82
C ILE A 156 11.92 -7.05 -8.48
N ILE A 157 10.61 -6.84 -8.42
CA ILE A 157 9.96 -5.58 -8.05
C ILE A 157 9.43 -5.70 -6.63
N LEU A 158 9.88 -4.83 -5.73
CA LEU A 158 9.60 -4.86 -4.30
C LEU A 158 8.90 -3.58 -3.85
N GLU A 159 7.75 -3.71 -3.21
CA GLU A 159 7.15 -2.60 -2.48
C GLU A 159 7.94 -2.38 -1.18
N GLY A 160 8.59 -1.22 -1.07
CA GLY A 160 9.43 -0.84 0.07
C GLY A 160 8.61 -0.19 1.17
N ASP A 161 8.48 -0.88 2.32
CA ASP A 161 7.74 -0.39 3.46
C ASP A 161 8.72 0.10 4.54
N GLU A 162 8.46 1.27 5.09
CA GLU A 162 9.22 1.89 6.17
C GLU A 162 8.93 1.32 7.56
N TYR A 163 7.95 0.42 7.67
CA TYR A 163 7.59 -0.22 8.94
C TYR A 163 8.66 -1.26 9.36
N PRO A 164 8.85 -1.53 10.69
CA PRO A 164 9.84 -2.48 11.19
C PRO A 164 9.75 -3.87 10.56
N ALA A 165 10.88 -4.52 10.40
CA ALA A 165 10.98 -5.82 9.74
C ALA A 165 10.43 -6.98 10.60
N SER A 166 10.70 -6.97 11.91
CA SER A 166 10.20 -7.97 12.87
C SER A 166 10.25 -7.43 14.32
N ILE A 167 9.78 -8.22 15.26
CA ILE A 167 9.84 -7.86 16.69
C ILE A 167 11.27 -7.80 17.24
N ILE A 168 12.18 -8.59 16.68
CA ILE A 168 13.59 -8.63 17.09
C ILE A 168 14.47 -7.70 16.26
N GLU A 169 14.09 -7.44 14.99
CA GLU A 169 14.77 -6.50 14.11
C GLU A 169 13.85 -5.32 13.83
N LYS A 170 14.12 -4.20 14.49
CA LYS A 170 13.29 -2.99 14.44
C LYS A 170 13.61 -2.06 13.26
N LYS A 171 14.65 -2.37 12.47
CA LYS A 171 14.96 -1.60 11.28
C LYS A 171 13.82 -1.70 10.27
N PRO A 172 13.55 -0.62 9.52
CA PRO A 172 12.58 -0.64 8.43
C PRO A 172 12.84 -1.74 7.39
N LYS A 173 11.77 -2.33 6.86
CA LYS A 173 11.85 -3.39 5.85
C LYS A 173 12.66 -2.98 4.64
N ILE A 174 12.55 -1.72 4.19
CA ILE A 174 13.27 -1.19 3.01
C ILE A 174 14.79 -1.31 3.14
N PHE A 175 15.36 -1.35 4.35
CA PHE A 175 16.82 -1.42 4.55
C PHE A 175 17.42 -2.75 4.11
N PHE A 176 16.61 -3.81 4.07
CA PHE A 176 17.07 -5.15 3.75
C PHE A 176 17.10 -5.44 2.25
N TYR A 177 16.46 -4.62 1.41
CA TYR A 177 16.30 -4.96 -0.02
C TYR A 177 17.49 -4.60 -0.89
N HIS A 178 18.38 -3.71 -0.45
CA HIS A 178 19.59 -3.31 -1.20
C HIS A 178 19.31 -3.08 -2.71
N PRO A 179 18.56 -2.03 -3.08
CA PRO A 179 18.10 -1.83 -4.44
C PRO A 179 19.24 -1.52 -5.42
N HIS A 180 19.08 -1.97 -6.67
CA HIS A 180 19.84 -1.46 -7.82
C HIS A 180 19.12 -0.26 -8.45
N ILE A 181 17.78 -0.26 -8.38
CA ILE A 181 16.95 0.87 -8.79
C ILE A 181 15.98 1.14 -7.63
N SER A 182 15.89 2.38 -7.19
CA SER A 182 14.92 2.79 -6.19
C SER A 182 14.04 3.93 -6.70
N VAL A 183 12.79 3.96 -6.22
CA VAL A 183 11.90 5.11 -6.36
C VAL A 183 11.66 5.69 -4.97
N LEU A 184 11.72 7.03 -4.84
CA LEU A 184 11.26 7.75 -3.66
C LEU A 184 10.07 8.64 -4.06
N SER A 185 8.86 8.21 -3.73
CA SER A 185 7.62 8.77 -4.27
C SER A 185 7.11 10.01 -3.52
N GLY A 186 7.41 10.14 -2.23
CA GLY A 186 6.98 11.26 -1.40
C GLY A 186 7.22 11.00 0.07
N ILE A 187 7.30 12.05 0.87
CA ILE A 187 7.53 11.97 2.32
C ILE A 187 6.42 12.72 3.05
N ALA A 188 5.58 11.98 3.76
CA ALA A 188 4.57 12.53 4.65
C ALA A 188 4.49 11.67 5.91
N TRP A 189 4.42 12.31 7.07
CA TRP A 189 4.44 11.62 8.35
C TRP A 189 3.29 10.62 8.48
N ASP A 190 3.65 9.38 8.77
CA ASP A 190 2.74 8.25 9.01
C ASP A 190 3.31 7.37 10.13
N HIS A 191 2.50 6.42 10.64
CA HIS A 191 2.95 5.43 11.63
C HIS A 191 3.46 6.02 12.96
N ILE A 192 2.71 6.95 13.56
CA ILE A 192 3.11 7.64 14.83
C ILE A 192 3.39 6.68 16.00
N ASN A 193 2.82 5.47 15.96
CA ASN A 193 3.08 4.42 16.95
C ASN A 193 4.51 3.85 16.87
N VAL A 194 5.18 4.03 15.73
CA VAL A 194 6.57 3.59 15.48
C VAL A 194 7.51 4.78 15.43
N PHE A 195 7.07 5.88 14.80
CA PHE A 195 7.83 7.12 14.60
C PHE A 195 7.11 8.28 15.30
N PRO A 196 7.37 8.49 16.61
CA PRO A 196 6.65 9.48 17.42
C PRO A 196 6.82 10.93 16.97
N THR A 197 7.89 11.25 16.21
CA THR A 197 8.14 12.58 15.64
C THR A 197 8.37 12.50 14.14
N TYR A 198 8.16 13.63 13.47
CA TYR A 198 8.42 13.75 12.03
C TYR A 198 9.90 13.50 11.70
N GLU A 199 10.82 13.97 12.55
CA GLU A 199 12.26 13.76 12.41
C GLU A 199 12.60 12.26 12.47
N ASN A 200 12.03 11.53 13.44
CA ASN A 200 12.24 10.07 13.53
C ASN A 200 11.79 9.35 12.24
N TYR A 201 10.72 9.85 11.63
CA TYR A 201 10.20 9.30 10.38
C TYR A 201 11.12 9.60 9.20
N THR A 202 11.54 10.86 9.03
CA THR A 202 12.41 11.27 7.92
C THR A 202 13.82 10.68 8.03
N ASP A 203 14.34 10.48 9.24
CA ASP A 203 15.63 9.83 9.48
C ASP A 203 15.72 8.43 8.88
N GLN A 204 14.60 7.69 8.79
CA GLN A 204 14.59 6.37 8.15
C GLN A 204 14.95 6.49 6.67
N PHE A 205 14.46 7.52 5.98
CA PHE A 205 14.78 7.74 4.57
C PHE A 205 16.21 8.27 4.38
N VAL A 206 16.71 9.11 5.29
CA VAL A 206 18.12 9.52 5.31
C VAL A 206 19.02 8.28 5.41
N HIS A 207 18.74 7.39 6.36
CA HIS A 207 19.47 6.14 6.51
C HIS A 207 19.36 5.24 5.28
N TYR A 208 18.17 5.07 4.73
CA TYR A 208 17.96 4.27 3.53
C TYR A 208 18.80 4.78 2.35
N LEU A 209 18.70 6.08 2.05
CA LEU A 209 19.44 6.70 0.94
C LEU A 209 20.95 6.62 1.14
N SER A 210 21.45 6.86 2.35
CA SER A 210 22.87 6.83 2.67
C SER A 210 23.51 5.45 2.52
N HIS A 211 22.71 4.37 2.60
CA HIS A 211 23.17 2.99 2.52
C HIS A 211 22.90 2.32 1.18
N MET A 212 22.35 3.05 0.21
CA MET A 212 22.23 2.55 -1.16
C MET A 212 23.61 2.35 -1.77
N GLN A 213 23.74 1.35 -2.64
CA GLN A 213 25.00 1.07 -3.33
C GLN A 213 25.34 2.19 -4.31
N SER A 214 26.62 2.51 -4.50
CA SER A 214 27.06 3.65 -5.32
C SER A 214 26.72 3.52 -6.81
N ASP A 215 26.47 2.31 -7.29
CA ASP A 215 26.03 2.00 -8.66
C ASP A 215 24.49 1.96 -8.80
N ALA A 216 23.74 2.21 -7.72
CA ALA A 216 22.29 2.25 -7.75
C ALA A 216 21.77 3.55 -8.38
N SER A 217 20.60 3.46 -9.01
CA SER A 217 19.83 4.60 -9.49
C SER A 217 18.67 4.92 -8.54
N LEU A 218 18.48 6.20 -8.25
CA LEU A 218 17.34 6.71 -7.48
C LEU A 218 16.47 7.59 -8.37
N TYR A 219 15.22 7.21 -8.59
CA TYR A 219 14.18 8.06 -9.14
C TYR A 219 13.43 8.76 -8.02
N PHE A 220 13.37 10.08 -8.01
CA PHE A 220 12.76 10.83 -6.94
C PHE A 220 11.76 11.88 -7.44
N ASN A 221 10.69 12.07 -6.69
CA ASN A 221 9.66 13.06 -6.98
C ASN A 221 10.21 14.48 -6.76
N GLU A 222 10.40 15.23 -7.82
CA GLU A 222 10.89 16.62 -7.76
C GLU A 222 9.82 17.65 -7.39
N THR A 223 8.57 17.23 -7.19
CA THR A 223 7.48 18.12 -6.73
C THR A 223 7.26 18.08 -5.22
N ASP A 224 8.03 17.24 -4.51
CA ASP A 224 7.98 17.12 -3.04
C ASP A 224 9.26 17.73 -2.45
N ASP A 225 9.13 18.87 -1.78
CA ASP A 225 10.27 19.63 -1.21
C ASP A 225 11.05 18.79 -0.19
N GLU A 226 10.37 17.94 0.60
CA GLU A 226 11.04 17.10 1.58
C GLU A 226 11.84 15.99 0.91
N VAL A 227 11.33 15.38 -0.16
CA VAL A 227 12.09 14.43 -0.98
C VAL A 227 13.34 15.09 -1.54
N ILE A 228 13.22 16.32 -2.11
CA ILE A 228 14.37 17.07 -2.64
C ILE A 228 15.40 17.33 -1.53
N ARG A 229 14.95 17.71 -0.34
CA ARG A 229 15.83 17.97 0.82
C ARG A 229 16.62 16.72 1.21
N LEU A 230 15.93 15.58 1.34
CA LEU A 230 16.54 14.30 1.73
C LEU A 230 17.52 13.77 0.67
N VAL A 231 17.18 13.88 -0.61
CA VAL A 231 18.05 13.49 -1.72
C VAL A 231 19.35 14.30 -1.72
N LYS A 232 19.26 15.63 -1.56
CA LYS A 232 20.43 16.49 -1.45
C LYS A 232 21.30 16.17 -0.23
N GLN A 233 20.69 15.76 0.87
CA GLN A 233 21.38 15.45 2.13
C GLN A 233 22.09 14.07 2.08
N ALA A 234 21.43 13.03 1.52
CA ALA A 234 21.82 11.63 1.76
C ALA A 234 22.12 10.81 0.49
N ALA A 235 21.79 11.30 -0.71
CA ALA A 235 21.92 10.55 -1.96
C ALA A 235 23.02 11.08 -2.89
N THR A 236 24.04 11.77 -2.37
CA THR A 236 25.11 12.43 -3.16
C THR A 236 26.07 11.45 -3.83
N HIS A 237 26.08 10.19 -3.39
CA HIS A 237 26.99 9.13 -3.86
C HIS A 237 26.36 8.21 -4.92
N ILE A 238 25.07 8.42 -5.25
CA ILE A 238 24.30 7.61 -6.20
C ILE A 238 23.75 8.48 -7.35
N LYS A 239 23.38 7.83 -8.45
CA LYS A 239 22.73 8.49 -9.58
C LYS A 239 21.30 8.85 -9.24
N SER A 240 21.05 10.12 -8.91
CA SER A 240 19.71 10.63 -8.58
C SER A 240 19.06 11.29 -9.78
N ILE A 241 17.87 10.83 -10.18
CA ILE A 241 17.14 11.21 -11.39
C ILE A 241 15.76 11.75 -10.98
N PRO A 242 15.46 13.03 -11.22
CA PRO A 242 14.16 13.58 -10.89
C PRO A 242 13.08 13.07 -11.85
N TYR A 243 11.85 12.96 -11.34
CA TYR A 243 10.64 12.87 -12.14
C TYR A 243 9.60 13.86 -11.64
N GLY A 244 8.86 14.44 -12.56
CA GLY A 244 7.85 15.46 -12.28
C GLY A 244 6.55 15.19 -13.02
N MET A 245 5.67 16.19 -13.00
CA MET A 245 4.36 16.11 -13.63
C MET A 245 4.51 16.04 -15.17
N PRO A 246 3.84 15.08 -15.83
CA PRO A 246 3.78 15.07 -17.29
C PRO A 246 2.94 16.25 -17.79
N SER A 247 3.16 16.66 -19.04
CA SER A 247 2.24 17.56 -19.72
C SER A 247 0.95 16.83 -20.07
N TYR A 248 -0.20 17.36 -19.61
CA TYR A 248 -1.50 16.74 -19.85
C TYR A 248 -2.61 17.78 -19.90
N HIS A 249 -3.76 17.39 -20.45
CA HIS A 249 -5.04 18.12 -20.38
C HIS A 249 -6.18 17.13 -20.17
N PHE A 250 -7.37 17.63 -19.90
CA PHE A 250 -8.56 16.78 -19.76
C PHE A 250 -9.41 16.79 -21.03
N GLU A 251 -9.86 15.58 -21.44
CA GLU A 251 -10.93 15.39 -22.43
C GLU A 251 -12.00 14.49 -21.82
N ASN A 252 -13.23 14.96 -21.69
CA ASN A 252 -14.36 14.20 -21.11
C ASN A 252 -14.01 13.56 -19.75
N ASN A 253 -13.46 14.36 -18.84
CA ASN A 253 -13.00 13.93 -17.50
C ASN A 253 -11.89 12.87 -17.49
N GLN A 254 -11.22 12.63 -18.64
CA GLN A 254 -10.12 11.70 -18.75
C GLN A 254 -8.81 12.46 -19.05
N PRO A 255 -7.72 12.17 -18.34
CA PRO A 255 -6.42 12.78 -18.64
C PRO A 255 -5.88 12.29 -19.98
N VAL A 256 -5.37 13.23 -20.79
CA VAL A 256 -4.70 13.01 -22.06
C VAL A 256 -3.30 13.55 -21.95
N LEU A 257 -2.31 12.66 -22.06
CA LEU A 257 -0.90 13.01 -21.99
C LEU A 257 -0.41 13.54 -23.32
N ALA A 258 0.41 14.58 -23.30
CA ALA A 258 1.17 15.02 -24.45
C ALA A 258 2.49 14.23 -24.52
N THR A 259 2.61 13.30 -25.45
CA THR A 259 3.84 12.52 -25.68
C THR A 259 4.49 12.89 -27.00
N LYS A 260 5.73 12.46 -27.21
CA LYS A 260 6.45 12.69 -28.50
C LYS A 260 5.77 12.02 -29.69
N GLU A 261 5.01 10.95 -29.44
CA GLU A 261 4.32 10.17 -30.46
C GLU A 261 2.84 10.57 -30.64
N GLY A 262 2.42 11.60 -29.91
CA GLY A 262 1.06 12.12 -29.95
C GLY A 262 0.33 12.04 -28.61
N PRO A 263 -0.94 12.46 -28.57
CA PRO A 263 -1.73 12.43 -27.35
C PRO A 263 -2.17 11.01 -26.98
N ILE A 264 -2.03 10.65 -25.68
CA ILE A 264 -2.42 9.33 -25.17
C ILE A 264 -3.42 9.50 -24.00
N LYS A 265 -4.59 8.89 -24.12
CA LYS A 265 -5.57 8.83 -23.03
C LYS A 265 -5.14 7.79 -22.01
N VAL A 266 -5.26 8.17 -20.73
CA VAL A 266 -4.95 7.27 -19.61
C VAL A 266 -6.10 7.18 -18.64
N ASN A 267 -6.22 6.02 -17.98
CA ASN A 267 -7.34 5.75 -17.04
C ASN A 267 -6.99 6.07 -15.59
N VAL A 268 -5.85 6.72 -15.34
CA VAL A 268 -5.42 7.11 -13.98
C VAL A 268 -6.01 8.45 -13.59
N LEU A 269 -6.58 8.54 -12.39
CA LEU A 269 -7.19 9.76 -11.87
C LEU A 269 -6.24 10.45 -10.88
N GLY A 270 -6.20 11.79 -11.00
CA GLY A 270 -5.50 12.66 -10.05
C GLY A 270 -4.01 12.85 -10.34
N LYS A 271 -3.51 14.03 -9.99
CA LYS A 271 -2.12 14.45 -10.18
C LYS A 271 -1.11 13.50 -9.56
N HIS A 272 -1.42 12.98 -8.35
CA HIS A 272 -0.56 12.03 -7.67
C HIS A 272 -0.38 10.72 -8.46
N ASN A 273 -1.41 10.25 -9.17
CA ASN A 273 -1.31 9.05 -10.01
C ASN A 273 -0.59 9.33 -11.34
N LEU A 274 -0.68 10.55 -11.88
CA LEU A 274 0.13 10.96 -13.03
C LEU A 274 1.63 11.03 -12.65
N LEU A 275 1.97 11.48 -11.45
CA LEU A 275 3.34 11.42 -10.90
C LEU A 275 3.79 9.96 -10.71
N ASN A 276 2.96 9.12 -10.11
CA ASN A 276 3.24 7.69 -9.92
C ASN A 276 3.54 7.00 -11.26
N MET A 277 2.77 7.34 -12.29
CA MET A 277 2.95 6.85 -13.65
C MET A 277 4.32 7.25 -14.24
N GLN A 278 4.73 8.51 -14.05
CA GLN A 278 6.04 8.96 -14.53
C GLN A 278 7.19 8.20 -13.87
N ALA A 279 7.09 7.95 -12.56
CA ALA A 279 8.07 7.11 -11.86
C ALA A 279 8.15 5.70 -12.48
N ALA A 280 7.00 5.06 -12.69
CA ALA A 280 6.94 3.71 -13.26
C ALA A 280 7.52 3.65 -14.68
N ILE A 281 7.18 4.61 -15.55
CA ILE A 281 7.72 4.70 -16.92
C ILE A 281 9.24 4.83 -16.89
N LYS A 282 9.79 5.75 -16.08
CA LYS A 282 11.25 5.96 -15.99
C LYS A 282 11.99 4.71 -15.51
N VAL A 283 11.46 4.01 -14.53
CA VAL A 283 12.01 2.72 -14.05
C VAL A 283 11.98 1.68 -15.16
N CYS A 284 10.85 1.52 -15.86
CA CYS A 284 10.72 0.53 -16.92
C CYS A 284 11.64 0.84 -18.11
N MET A 285 11.85 2.12 -18.44
CA MET A 285 12.85 2.53 -19.46
C MET A 285 14.27 2.13 -19.04
N GLU A 286 14.67 2.28 -17.78
CA GLU A 286 15.97 1.81 -17.29
C GLU A 286 16.08 0.26 -17.30
N LEU A 287 14.95 -0.43 -17.19
CA LEU A 287 14.89 -1.88 -17.36
C LEU A 287 14.88 -2.34 -18.82
N GLY A 288 14.95 -1.40 -19.78
CA GLY A 288 15.08 -1.68 -21.22
C GLY A 288 13.77 -1.66 -22.00
N VAL A 289 12.65 -1.25 -21.40
CA VAL A 289 11.38 -1.07 -22.14
C VAL A 289 11.41 0.25 -22.90
N ALA A 290 11.04 0.23 -24.19
CA ALA A 290 10.94 1.44 -25.00
C ALA A 290 9.87 2.40 -24.45
N GLU A 291 10.13 3.72 -24.51
CA GLU A 291 9.25 4.77 -23.98
C GLU A 291 7.82 4.65 -24.55
N ALA A 292 7.70 4.47 -25.86
CA ALA A 292 6.39 4.28 -26.52
C ALA A 292 5.61 3.09 -25.95
N MET A 293 6.28 1.95 -25.76
CA MET A 293 5.68 0.75 -25.19
C MET A 293 5.23 0.96 -23.73
N CYS A 294 5.96 1.78 -22.96
CA CYS A 294 5.53 2.15 -21.61
C CYS A 294 4.22 2.93 -21.64
N TYR A 295 4.07 3.88 -22.56
CA TYR A 295 2.84 4.65 -22.71
C TYR A 295 1.66 3.79 -23.21
N ASP A 296 1.89 2.90 -24.19
CA ASP A 296 0.87 1.97 -24.67
C ASP A 296 0.36 1.05 -23.53
N ALA A 297 1.29 0.56 -22.72
CA ALA A 297 0.93 -0.25 -21.56
C ALA A 297 0.08 0.55 -20.54
N ILE A 298 0.51 1.75 -20.21
CA ILE A 298 -0.19 2.60 -19.20
C ILE A 298 -1.58 3.02 -19.68
N ALA A 299 -1.81 3.19 -20.98
CA ALA A 299 -3.14 3.47 -21.51
C ALA A 299 -4.17 2.37 -21.16
N SER A 300 -3.72 1.13 -20.99
CA SER A 300 -4.54 -0.01 -20.58
C SER A 300 -4.57 -0.28 -19.08
N PHE A 301 -3.82 0.49 -18.26
CA PHE A 301 -3.78 0.29 -16.82
C PHE A 301 -5.08 0.74 -16.16
N THR A 302 -5.71 -0.14 -15.40
CA THR A 302 -7.03 0.09 -14.75
C THR A 302 -6.94 0.36 -13.26
N GLY A 303 -5.73 0.29 -12.69
CA GLY A 303 -5.49 0.58 -11.27
C GLY A 303 -5.06 -0.64 -10.45
N ALA A 304 -4.82 -0.41 -9.17
CA ALA A 304 -4.65 -1.44 -8.16
C ALA A 304 -5.89 -1.46 -7.25
N ALA A 305 -6.20 -2.62 -6.69
CA ALA A 305 -7.35 -2.75 -5.79
C ALA A 305 -7.30 -1.72 -4.65
N LYS A 306 -8.43 -1.10 -4.36
CA LYS A 306 -8.56 -0.02 -3.37
C LYS A 306 -7.62 1.19 -3.63
N ARG A 307 -7.38 1.56 -4.89
CA ARG A 307 -6.62 2.77 -5.28
C ARG A 307 -7.43 3.53 -6.32
N LEU A 308 -8.36 4.39 -5.86
CA LEU A 308 -9.40 5.00 -6.66
C LEU A 308 -10.11 3.98 -7.57
N GLU A 309 -10.40 2.81 -6.99
CA GLU A 309 -11.08 1.72 -7.65
C GLU A 309 -12.55 2.10 -7.88
N LYS A 310 -12.99 2.13 -9.14
CA LYS A 310 -14.37 2.36 -9.48
C LYS A 310 -15.20 1.12 -9.14
N ILE A 311 -16.17 1.25 -8.23
CA ILE A 311 -17.02 0.15 -7.77
C ILE A 311 -18.46 0.24 -8.27
N ILE A 312 -18.91 1.43 -8.65
CA ILE A 312 -20.23 1.68 -9.27
C ILE A 312 -20.02 2.66 -10.42
N ASP A 313 -20.66 2.39 -11.56
CA ASP A 313 -20.68 3.25 -12.74
C ASP A 313 -22.04 3.10 -13.41
N THR A 314 -22.98 3.97 -13.07
CA THR A 314 -24.35 3.98 -13.59
C THR A 314 -24.72 5.38 -14.03
N GLU A 315 -25.83 5.52 -14.75
CA GLU A 315 -26.38 6.83 -15.05
C GLU A 315 -26.76 7.55 -13.74
N GLY A 316 -26.15 8.69 -13.50
CA GLY A 316 -26.38 9.53 -12.31
C GLY A 316 -25.57 9.18 -11.06
N LEU A 317 -24.90 8.02 -10.98
CA LEU A 317 -24.08 7.64 -9.83
C LEU A 317 -22.77 6.95 -10.25
N ILE A 318 -21.67 7.53 -9.82
CA ILE A 318 -20.34 6.88 -9.86
C ILE A 318 -19.81 6.73 -8.43
N ALA A 319 -19.22 5.59 -8.10
CA ALA A 319 -18.62 5.39 -6.78
C ALA A 319 -17.19 4.85 -6.89
N PHE A 320 -16.32 5.42 -6.06
CA PHE A 320 -14.92 5.03 -5.93
C PHE A 320 -14.63 4.53 -4.53
N ARG A 321 -13.72 3.55 -4.44
CA ARG A 321 -13.11 3.09 -3.21
C ARG A 321 -11.61 3.36 -3.22
N ASP A 322 -11.09 3.94 -2.13
CA ASP A 322 -9.66 4.23 -1.98
C ASP A 322 -9.14 3.83 -0.61
N PHE A 323 -7.87 3.47 -0.55
CA PHE A 323 -7.17 3.11 0.68
C PHE A 323 -6.58 4.33 1.43
N ALA A 324 -6.97 5.55 1.06
CA ALA A 324 -6.54 6.76 1.74
C ALA A 324 -6.93 6.68 3.22
N HIS A 325 -5.93 6.83 4.11
CA HIS A 325 -6.10 6.74 5.56
C HIS A 325 -5.23 7.76 6.31
N ALA A 326 -4.21 8.34 5.68
CA ALA A 326 -3.40 9.41 6.23
C ALA A 326 -3.88 10.77 5.70
N PRO A 327 -3.66 11.88 6.41
CA PRO A 327 -4.14 13.22 6.04
C PRO A 327 -3.77 13.64 4.62
N SER A 328 -2.52 13.46 4.22
CA SER A 328 -2.02 13.79 2.87
C SER A 328 -2.68 12.95 1.77
N LYS A 329 -2.92 11.64 2.04
CA LYS A 329 -3.59 10.73 1.12
C LYS A 329 -5.05 11.12 0.94
N LEU A 330 -5.73 11.46 2.05
CA LEU A 330 -7.12 11.92 2.06
C LEU A 330 -7.30 13.16 1.19
N LYS A 331 -6.47 14.20 1.40
CA LYS A 331 -6.47 15.42 0.59
C LYS A 331 -6.25 15.13 -0.90
N ALA A 332 -5.21 14.34 -1.22
CA ALA A 332 -4.85 14.04 -2.60
C ALA A 332 -5.96 13.27 -3.34
N THR A 333 -6.56 12.28 -2.68
CA THR A 333 -7.66 11.48 -3.25
C THR A 333 -8.91 12.33 -3.47
N LEU A 334 -9.31 13.12 -2.47
CA LEU A 334 -10.46 14.00 -2.58
C LEU A 334 -10.28 15.04 -3.71
N GLN A 335 -9.11 15.68 -3.76
CA GLN A 335 -8.77 16.64 -4.81
C GLN A 335 -8.80 15.98 -6.20
N ALA A 336 -8.25 14.78 -6.33
CA ALA A 336 -8.25 14.03 -7.58
C ALA A 336 -9.68 13.78 -8.10
N VAL A 337 -10.58 13.35 -7.20
CA VAL A 337 -11.98 13.11 -7.57
C VAL A 337 -12.68 14.42 -7.90
N ARG A 338 -12.50 15.49 -7.12
CA ARG A 338 -13.09 16.79 -7.37
C ARG A 338 -12.64 17.40 -8.71
N GLU A 339 -11.35 17.32 -9.05
CA GLU A 339 -10.82 17.83 -10.33
C GLU A 339 -11.40 17.08 -11.54
N ASN A 340 -11.63 15.77 -11.43
CA ASN A 340 -12.16 14.95 -12.53
C ASN A 340 -13.69 14.97 -12.62
N PHE A 341 -14.39 15.23 -11.51
CA PHE A 341 -15.85 15.19 -11.41
C PHE A 341 -16.40 16.51 -10.83
N SER A 342 -15.96 17.64 -11.40
CA SER A 342 -16.33 18.97 -10.94
C SER A 342 -17.83 19.26 -10.96
N ASP A 343 -18.54 18.67 -11.92
CA ASP A 343 -19.97 18.86 -12.13
C ASP A 343 -20.85 17.91 -11.31
N TYR A 344 -20.21 16.96 -10.58
CA TYR A 344 -20.89 16.00 -9.71
C TYR A 344 -21.07 16.56 -8.30
N HIS A 345 -22.16 16.13 -7.64
CA HIS A 345 -22.30 16.29 -6.20
C HIS A 345 -21.42 15.23 -5.49
N LEU A 346 -20.37 15.68 -4.79
CA LEU A 346 -19.38 14.80 -4.19
C LEU A 346 -19.70 14.50 -2.73
N ILE A 347 -20.09 13.25 -2.46
CA ILE A 347 -20.25 12.70 -1.11
C ILE A 347 -18.97 11.95 -0.76
N ALA A 348 -18.22 12.43 0.23
CA ALA A 348 -16.95 11.84 0.63
C ALA A 348 -17.06 11.23 2.04
N CYS A 349 -16.87 9.90 2.13
CA CYS A 349 -16.86 9.13 3.38
C CYS A 349 -15.44 8.71 3.72
N PHE A 350 -14.97 9.03 4.91
CA PHE A 350 -13.66 8.65 5.43
C PHE A 350 -13.79 7.84 6.73
N GLU A 351 -13.14 6.66 6.79
CA GLU A 351 -13.09 5.84 8.00
C GLU A 351 -11.77 6.06 8.77
N LEU A 352 -11.89 6.50 10.03
CA LEU A 352 -10.79 6.46 10.98
C LEU A 352 -10.59 5.01 11.43
N HIS A 353 -9.56 4.34 10.89
CA HIS A 353 -9.36 2.91 11.12
C HIS A 353 -7.95 2.57 11.63
N THR A 354 -6.92 3.34 11.22
CA THR A 354 -5.54 3.09 11.66
C THR A 354 -5.35 3.50 13.12
N TYR A 355 -4.28 3.01 13.77
CA TYR A 355 -3.92 3.46 15.12
C TYR A 355 -3.74 4.98 15.17
N SER A 356 -3.04 5.55 14.18
CA SER A 356 -2.81 7.00 14.11
C SER A 356 -4.11 7.76 13.97
N SER A 357 -5.00 7.38 13.04
CA SER A 357 -6.25 8.08 12.79
C SER A 357 -7.26 8.00 13.94
N LEU A 358 -7.16 6.96 14.78
CA LEU A 358 -7.99 6.78 15.97
C LEU A 358 -7.37 7.43 17.23
N ASN A 359 -6.17 8.04 17.13
CA ASN A 359 -5.53 8.75 18.24
C ASN A 359 -5.91 10.23 18.18
N GLU A 360 -6.56 10.74 19.23
CA GLU A 360 -7.04 12.11 19.29
C GLU A 360 -5.92 13.15 19.08
N ALA A 361 -4.74 12.91 19.65
CA ALA A 361 -3.60 13.81 19.49
C ALA A 361 -3.13 13.98 18.02
N PHE A 362 -3.45 13.00 17.16
CA PHE A 362 -3.12 13.03 15.73
C PHE A 362 -4.23 13.62 14.88
N LEU A 363 -5.46 13.74 15.37
CA LEU A 363 -6.61 14.24 14.58
C LEU A 363 -6.37 15.65 14.02
N LYS A 364 -5.57 16.47 14.68
CA LYS A 364 -5.19 17.84 14.19
C LYS A 364 -4.53 17.82 12.81
N GLU A 365 -3.85 16.73 12.43
CA GLU A 365 -3.21 16.59 11.12
C GLU A 365 -4.25 16.48 9.98
N TYR A 366 -5.51 16.12 10.30
CA TYR A 366 -6.62 16.09 9.34
C TYR A 366 -7.28 17.44 9.09
N ASN A 367 -6.73 18.54 9.67
CA ASN A 367 -7.27 19.87 9.47
C ASN A 367 -7.43 20.21 7.98
N HIS A 368 -8.65 20.63 7.60
CA HIS A 368 -9.05 20.92 6.21
C HIS A 368 -8.87 19.76 5.22
N SER A 369 -8.79 18.52 5.67
CA SER A 369 -8.53 17.37 4.79
C SER A 369 -9.75 16.90 4.00
N MET A 370 -10.96 17.31 4.41
CA MET A 370 -12.23 16.98 3.74
C MET A 370 -12.80 18.16 2.94
N GLU A 371 -12.06 19.27 2.81
CA GLU A 371 -12.48 20.39 1.97
C GLU A 371 -12.56 19.99 0.51
N GLY A 372 -13.60 20.46 -0.18
CA GLY A 372 -13.88 20.12 -1.57
C GLY A 372 -14.98 19.05 -1.73
N ALA A 373 -15.37 18.32 -0.67
CA ALA A 373 -16.60 17.55 -0.68
C ALA A 373 -17.83 18.46 -0.55
N ASP A 374 -18.93 18.15 -1.23
CA ASP A 374 -20.23 18.80 -1.00
C ASP A 374 -20.85 18.25 0.29
N GLU A 375 -20.66 16.96 0.57
CA GLU A 375 -20.99 16.33 1.84
C GLU A 375 -19.77 15.57 2.37
N ALA A 376 -19.27 16.00 3.53
CA ALA A 376 -18.13 15.40 4.22
C ALA A 376 -18.60 14.52 5.37
N ILE A 377 -18.16 13.25 5.41
CA ILE A 377 -18.59 12.26 6.38
C ILE A 377 -17.36 11.56 6.96
N VAL A 378 -17.26 11.51 8.28
CA VAL A 378 -16.26 10.72 9.00
C VAL A 378 -16.95 9.60 9.78
N PHE A 379 -16.43 8.40 9.66
CA PHE A 379 -16.85 7.23 10.40
C PHE A 379 -15.73 6.70 11.29
N TYR A 380 -16.05 6.23 12.47
CA TYR A 380 -15.13 5.47 13.32
C TYR A 380 -15.85 4.35 14.06
N SER A 381 -15.17 3.23 14.24
CA SER A 381 -15.71 2.07 14.96
C SER A 381 -15.28 2.10 16.42
N LYS A 382 -16.24 1.99 17.35
CA LYS A 382 -15.95 1.82 18.79
C LYS A 382 -15.26 0.48 19.06
N GLU A 383 -15.61 -0.57 18.31
CA GLU A 383 -14.95 -1.86 18.41
C GLU A 383 -13.48 -1.77 18.02
N ALA A 384 -13.17 -1.02 16.93
CA ALA A 384 -11.79 -0.80 16.51
C ALA A 384 -10.95 -0.03 17.55
N LEU A 385 -11.54 0.93 18.26
CA LEU A 385 -10.90 1.61 19.39
C LEU A 385 -10.59 0.64 20.53
N HIS A 386 -11.56 -0.15 20.93
CA HIS A 386 -11.39 -1.15 21.99
C HIS A 386 -10.31 -2.19 21.66
N ILE A 387 -10.31 -2.75 20.44
CA ILE A 387 -9.30 -3.73 19.98
C ILE A 387 -7.88 -3.12 20.04
N LYS A 388 -7.75 -1.83 19.75
CA LYS A 388 -6.45 -1.12 19.75
C LYS A 388 -6.06 -0.56 21.14
N GLY A 389 -6.91 -0.73 22.16
CA GLY A 389 -6.67 -0.21 23.51
C GLY A 389 -6.65 1.32 23.57
N LEU A 390 -7.44 1.99 22.72
CA LEU A 390 -7.57 3.44 22.65
C LEU A 390 -8.83 3.89 23.36
N GLU A 391 -8.82 5.13 23.87
CA GLU A 391 -9.99 5.77 24.48
C GLU A 391 -11.06 6.11 23.42
N ASP A 392 -12.32 6.24 23.85
CA ASP A 392 -13.41 6.65 22.98
C ASP A 392 -13.17 8.07 22.44
N LEU A 393 -13.48 8.26 21.16
CA LEU A 393 -13.39 9.56 20.51
C LEU A 393 -14.68 10.35 20.66
N ASP A 394 -14.56 11.65 20.98
CA ASP A 394 -15.68 12.57 20.96
C ASP A 394 -15.92 13.07 19.51
N SER A 395 -17.16 12.93 19.03
CA SER A 395 -17.58 13.42 17.71
C SER A 395 -17.38 14.93 17.54
N ASN A 396 -17.49 15.72 18.61
CA ASN A 396 -17.25 17.16 18.56
C ASN A 396 -15.75 17.46 18.44
N ALA A 397 -14.90 16.68 19.11
CA ALA A 397 -13.45 16.80 18.96
C ALA A 397 -13.03 16.46 17.51
N ILE A 398 -13.58 15.39 16.92
CA ILE A 398 -13.35 15.07 15.51
C ILE A 398 -13.73 16.26 14.61
N LYS A 399 -14.95 16.82 14.77
CA LYS A 399 -15.41 17.99 13.99
C LYS A 399 -14.48 19.18 14.14
N ALA A 400 -14.04 19.49 15.36
CA ALA A 400 -13.15 20.59 15.65
C ALA A 400 -11.76 20.42 14.98
N HIS A 401 -11.20 19.21 15.01
CA HIS A 401 -9.90 18.92 14.42
C HIS A 401 -9.91 18.89 12.90
N PHE A 402 -10.95 18.31 12.29
CA PHE A 402 -11.10 18.32 10.83
C PHE A 402 -11.39 19.73 10.29
N ASN A 403 -12.05 20.57 11.11
CA ASN A 403 -12.35 21.98 10.76
C ASN A 403 -12.96 22.11 9.35
N THR A 404 -13.89 21.23 9.03
CA THR A 404 -14.60 21.16 7.74
C THR A 404 -16.06 21.53 7.97
N HIS A 405 -16.55 22.51 7.22
CA HIS A 405 -17.95 22.94 7.34
C HIS A 405 -18.92 21.81 7.00
N GLY A 406 -19.96 21.63 7.83
CA GLY A 406 -21.00 20.63 7.59
C GLY A 406 -20.54 19.17 7.76
N LEU A 407 -19.40 18.92 8.45
CA LEU A 407 -18.92 17.57 8.68
C LEU A 407 -19.88 16.73 9.52
N HIS A 408 -20.30 15.59 8.97
CA HIS A 408 -21.06 14.57 9.67
C HIS A 408 -20.13 13.52 10.26
N VAL A 409 -20.42 13.08 11.50
CA VAL A 409 -19.59 12.06 12.18
C VAL A 409 -20.50 10.95 12.69
N PHE A 410 -20.17 9.69 12.32
CA PHE A 410 -20.90 8.49 12.69
C PHE A 410 -19.98 7.48 13.38
N ASN A 411 -20.54 6.72 14.32
CA ASN A 411 -19.87 5.60 14.99
C ASN A 411 -20.75 4.33 15.04
N ASN A 412 -21.80 4.32 14.24
CA ASN A 412 -22.68 3.19 14.00
C ASN A 412 -22.84 3.01 12.50
N LYS A 413 -22.67 1.79 12.01
CA LYS A 413 -22.66 1.51 10.57
C LYS A 413 -24.05 1.61 9.90
N GLU A 414 -25.11 1.31 10.66
CA GLU A 414 -26.48 1.42 10.18
C GLU A 414 -26.87 2.89 9.98
N ASP A 415 -26.47 3.78 10.91
CA ASP A 415 -26.72 5.21 10.80
C ASP A 415 -25.93 5.82 9.63
N LEU A 416 -24.68 5.42 9.46
CA LEU A 416 -23.85 5.80 8.30
C LEU A 416 -24.51 5.37 6.99
N TRP A 417 -24.91 4.09 6.91
CA TRP A 417 -25.56 3.56 5.71
C TRP A 417 -26.85 4.34 5.37
N ASN A 418 -27.73 4.50 6.36
CA ASN A 418 -29.01 5.21 6.17
C ASN A 418 -28.79 6.65 5.72
N TYR A 419 -27.82 7.34 6.28
CA TYR A 419 -27.48 8.70 5.90
C TYR A 419 -27.01 8.75 4.44
N VAL A 420 -25.99 7.97 4.08
CA VAL A 420 -25.42 7.96 2.73
C VAL A 420 -26.46 7.53 1.69
N HIS A 421 -27.26 6.50 1.98
CA HIS A 421 -28.32 6.04 1.11
C HIS A 421 -29.40 7.14 0.91
N SER A 422 -29.79 7.85 1.97
CA SER A 422 -30.72 8.97 1.89
C SER A 422 -30.13 10.13 1.07
N SER A 423 -28.86 10.49 1.31
CA SER A 423 -28.17 11.55 0.55
C SER A 423 -28.12 11.24 -0.94
N VAL A 424 -27.73 10.00 -1.31
CA VAL A 424 -27.69 9.59 -2.72
C VAL A 424 -29.06 9.69 -3.39
N ASN A 425 -30.14 9.31 -2.68
CA ASN A 425 -31.50 9.30 -3.25
C ASN A 425 -32.22 10.66 -3.21
N SER A 426 -31.76 11.60 -2.38
CA SER A 426 -32.39 12.93 -2.25
C SER A 426 -31.80 13.97 -3.21
N GLN A 427 -30.65 13.71 -3.80
CA GLN A 427 -30.01 14.66 -4.72
C GLN A 427 -30.72 14.72 -6.05
N THR A 428 -31.11 15.94 -6.44
CA THR A 428 -31.76 16.23 -7.74
C THR A 428 -30.92 17.25 -8.50
N GLY A 429 -30.74 17.03 -9.79
CA GLY A 429 -30.17 18.01 -10.73
C GLY A 429 -28.65 17.89 -10.99
N LYS A 430 -27.90 17.13 -10.21
CA LYS A 430 -26.49 16.80 -10.50
C LYS A 430 -26.25 15.30 -10.36
N PRO A 431 -25.41 14.71 -11.20
CA PRO A 431 -24.94 13.34 -10.96
C PRO A 431 -24.12 13.28 -9.66
N ILE A 432 -24.08 12.11 -9.04
CA ILE A 432 -23.46 11.89 -7.74
C ILE A 432 -22.11 11.17 -7.92
N CYS A 433 -21.11 11.65 -7.22
CA CYS A 433 -19.86 10.93 -7.01
C CYS A 433 -19.73 10.55 -5.54
N LEU A 434 -19.76 9.25 -5.25
CA LEU A 434 -19.54 8.71 -3.90
C LEU A 434 -18.08 8.27 -3.76
N LEU A 435 -17.34 8.85 -2.82
CA LEU A 435 -15.94 8.52 -2.55
C LEU A 435 -15.80 7.87 -1.17
N LEU A 436 -15.42 6.60 -1.15
CA LEU A 436 -15.24 5.79 0.06
C LEU A 436 -13.75 5.61 0.36
N MET A 437 -13.24 6.21 1.44
CA MET A 437 -11.82 6.22 1.80
C MET A 437 -11.59 5.50 3.12
N SER A 438 -10.86 4.37 3.07
CA SER A 438 -10.58 3.56 4.26
C SER A 438 -9.44 2.57 4.05
N SER A 439 -8.63 2.36 5.08
CA SER A 439 -7.75 1.18 5.20
C SER A 439 -8.49 -0.05 5.76
N GLY A 440 -9.71 0.12 6.25
CA GLY A 440 -10.60 -0.91 6.74
C GLY A 440 -11.71 -1.30 5.74
N THR A 441 -12.91 -1.51 6.28
CA THR A 441 -14.07 -1.99 5.50
C THR A 441 -15.37 -1.28 5.87
N PHE A 442 -15.35 -0.19 6.64
CA PHE A 442 -16.54 0.43 7.22
C PHE A 442 -17.40 -0.60 7.98
N GLU A 443 -16.77 -1.42 8.83
CA GLU A 443 -17.40 -2.56 9.52
C GLU A 443 -18.14 -3.53 8.61
N GLY A 444 -17.65 -3.70 7.37
CA GLY A 444 -18.20 -4.64 6.40
C GLY A 444 -19.46 -4.17 5.68
N ILE A 445 -19.71 -2.86 5.61
CA ILE A 445 -20.83 -2.33 4.82
C ILE A 445 -20.65 -2.77 3.35
N ASP A 446 -21.71 -3.39 2.80
CA ASP A 446 -21.83 -3.62 1.37
C ASP A 446 -22.40 -2.36 0.70
N TRP A 447 -21.60 -1.70 -0.11
CA TRP A 447 -21.98 -0.48 -0.82
C TRP A 447 -22.62 -0.74 -2.19
N THR A 448 -22.63 -1.99 -2.67
CA THR A 448 -23.17 -2.34 -4.00
C THR A 448 -24.68 -2.12 -4.17
N PRO A 449 -25.51 -2.21 -3.10
CA PRO A 449 -26.94 -1.92 -3.21
C PRO A 449 -27.28 -0.43 -3.33
N ILE A 450 -26.32 0.50 -3.12
CA ILE A 450 -26.57 1.92 -3.35
C ILE A 450 -26.85 2.14 -4.84
N LYS A 451 -28.08 2.44 -5.17
CA LYS A 451 -28.53 2.79 -6.52
C LYS A 451 -29.36 4.06 -6.44
N THR A 452 -29.22 4.92 -7.44
CA THR A 452 -30.23 5.98 -7.68
C THR A 452 -31.54 5.32 -8.09
N VAL A 453 -32.63 5.65 -7.40
CA VAL A 453 -33.99 5.21 -7.72
C VAL A 453 -34.46 5.93 -8.96
#